data_e84923c0b81d31fb2ab815a0af5d41cd
#
_entry.id   e84923c0b81d31fb2ab815a0af5d41cd
#
_cell.length_a   1.000
_cell.length_b   1.000
_cell.length_c   1.000
_cell.angle_alpha   90.00
_cell.angle_beta   90.00
_cell.angle_gamma   90.00
#
_symmetry.space_group_name_H-M   'P 1'
#
loop_
_entity.id
_entity.type
_entity.pdbx_description
1 polymer ?
#
loop_
_entity_poly.entity_id
_entity_poly.type
_entity_poly.pdbx_seq_one_letter_code
_entity_poly.pdbx_strand_id
1 'polypeptide(L)'
;MSIMTSLKLINPDNVLLHEPYEPARLRKIIDLIRKENVLRNPLIGLQLNNHEFLILDGAHRISALKQMGCYRVPVQVINPSDIVIQAWDHVLPIGAWIDTLYQHSEIQCTSISTEQEPLAELMRDDGSYSYIYPKKNHNDSLTRVKLWHEVVGTYTNHFSVTRIPQSSQGKVQQEMVRFRYPACSLEFIKEVVTSGQVLPAGVTRFSVNGRLLNLRIPLSFLMSQSICETQWEEACNNWNNNLRLYPEEVYLFEA
;
A
#
# COMPACT_ATOMS: atom_id res chain seq x y z
N MET A 1 -5.73 -12.95 -23.87
CA MET A 1 -5.62 -13.89 -22.72
C MET A 1 -6.66 -13.50 -21.70
N SER A 2 -7.26 -14.48 -21.00
CA SER A 2 -8.20 -14.19 -19.91
C SER A 2 -7.46 -13.54 -18.75
N ILE A 3 -8.05 -12.53 -18.10
CA ILE A 3 -7.50 -11.90 -16.90
C ILE A 3 -7.31 -12.92 -15.76
N MET A 4 -8.07 -14.02 -15.76
CA MET A 4 -7.94 -15.06 -14.75
C MET A 4 -6.59 -15.79 -14.77
N THR A 5 -5.84 -15.76 -15.89
CA THR A 5 -4.48 -16.31 -15.95
C THR A 5 -3.48 -15.54 -15.07
N SER A 6 -3.83 -14.31 -14.68
CA SER A 6 -3.05 -13.52 -13.73
C SER A 6 -3.26 -13.92 -12.27
N LEU A 7 -4.33 -14.65 -11.95
CA LEU A 7 -4.62 -15.10 -10.58
C LEU A 7 -3.82 -16.37 -10.27
N LYS A 8 -2.92 -16.27 -9.29
CA LYS A 8 -2.05 -17.38 -8.86
C LYS A 8 -2.24 -17.67 -7.37
N LEU A 9 -2.13 -18.94 -7.00
CA LEU A 9 -1.99 -19.35 -5.61
C LEU A 9 -0.51 -19.46 -5.26
N ILE A 10 -0.06 -18.67 -4.29
CA ILE A 10 1.35 -18.50 -3.95
C ILE A 10 1.58 -18.94 -2.51
N ASN A 11 2.75 -19.53 -2.23
CA ASN A 11 3.18 -19.78 -0.85
C ASN A 11 3.30 -18.43 -0.11
N PRO A 12 2.65 -18.26 1.06
CA PRO A 12 2.77 -17.04 1.85
C PRO A 12 4.20 -16.62 2.17
N ASP A 13 5.14 -17.57 2.29
CA ASP A 13 6.55 -17.28 2.60
C ASP A 13 7.30 -16.61 1.45
N ASN A 14 6.77 -16.73 0.23
CA ASN A 14 7.33 -16.10 -0.96
C ASN A 14 6.84 -14.65 -1.17
N VAL A 15 6.16 -14.09 -0.18
CA VAL A 15 5.56 -12.76 -0.25
C VAL A 15 6.39 -11.73 0.51
N LEU A 16 6.76 -10.66 -0.18
CA LEU A 16 7.38 -9.45 0.37
C LEU A 16 6.34 -8.32 0.42
N LEU A 17 6.35 -7.56 1.52
CA LEU A 17 5.45 -6.42 1.72
C LEU A 17 6.21 -5.12 1.50
N HIS A 18 5.57 -4.14 0.85
CA HIS A 18 6.14 -2.81 0.71
C HIS A 18 5.83 -1.89 1.90
N GLU A 19 4.80 -2.20 2.70
CA GLU A 19 4.39 -1.43 3.88
C GLU A 19 3.97 -2.36 5.04
N PRO A 20 4.04 -1.93 6.30
CA PRO A 20 3.54 -2.68 7.43
C PRO A 20 2.01 -2.69 7.48
N TYR A 21 1.45 -3.60 8.27
CA TYR A 21 0.01 -3.66 8.55
C TYR A 21 -0.32 -3.06 9.94
N GLU A 22 -1.55 -2.57 10.09
CA GLU A 22 -2.08 -2.05 11.36
C GLU A 22 -2.73 -3.20 12.18
N PRO A 23 -2.28 -3.49 13.41
CA PRO A 23 -2.78 -4.64 14.19
C PRO A 23 -4.30 -4.60 14.47
N ALA A 24 -4.86 -3.41 14.68
CA ALA A 24 -6.30 -3.26 14.94
C ALA A 24 -7.14 -3.63 13.71
N ARG A 25 -6.70 -3.22 12.52
CA ARG A 25 -7.36 -3.55 11.24
C ARG A 25 -7.18 -5.02 10.90
N LEU A 26 -6.03 -5.61 11.22
CA LEU A 26 -5.76 -7.02 10.98
C LEU A 26 -6.78 -7.92 11.67
N ARG A 27 -7.09 -7.67 12.96
CA ARG A 27 -8.07 -8.45 13.71
C ARG A 27 -9.45 -8.43 13.06
N LYS A 28 -9.93 -7.26 12.65
CA LYS A 28 -11.22 -7.12 11.96
C LYS A 28 -11.27 -7.94 10.65
N ILE A 29 -10.17 -7.96 9.90
CA ILE A 29 -10.09 -8.71 8.65
C ILE A 29 -10.10 -10.22 8.90
N ILE A 30 -9.39 -10.71 9.92
CA ILE A 30 -9.42 -12.13 10.32
C ILE A 30 -10.85 -12.56 10.67
N ASP A 31 -11.54 -11.77 11.51
CA ASP A 31 -12.91 -12.06 11.93
C ASP A 31 -13.87 -12.09 10.74
N LEU A 32 -13.73 -11.16 9.81
CA LEU A 32 -14.54 -11.10 8.60
C LEU A 32 -14.30 -12.33 7.70
N ILE A 33 -13.04 -12.68 7.42
CA ILE A 33 -12.69 -13.85 6.60
C ILE A 33 -13.23 -15.13 7.24
N ARG A 34 -13.09 -15.29 8.56
CA ARG A 34 -13.63 -16.46 9.29
C ARG A 34 -15.14 -16.52 9.23
N LYS A 35 -15.81 -15.39 9.45
CA LYS A 35 -17.27 -15.31 9.42
C LYS A 35 -17.84 -15.66 8.05
N GLU A 36 -17.22 -15.16 6.97
CA GLU A 36 -17.68 -15.38 5.61
C GLU A 36 -17.17 -16.68 5.00
N ASN A 37 -16.13 -17.28 5.58
CA ASN A 37 -15.43 -18.45 5.05
C ASN A 37 -14.88 -18.26 3.63
N VAL A 38 -14.64 -17.01 3.22
CA VAL A 38 -14.08 -16.62 1.92
C VAL A 38 -13.13 -15.44 2.05
N LEU A 39 -12.18 -15.35 1.14
CA LEU A 39 -11.44 -14.12 0.87
C LEU A 39 -12.14 -13.38 -0.28
N ARG A 40 -12.69 -12.20 -0.02
CA ARG A 40 -13.46 -11.44 -1.02
C ARG A 40 -12.63 -11.05 -2.23
N ASN A 41 -11.46 -10.46 -2.01
CA ASN A 41 -10.60 -9.92 -3.05
C ASN A 41 -9.21 -10.57 -2.99
N PRO A 42 -8.61 -10.99 -4.11
CA PRO A 42 -7.22 -11.42 -4.12
C PRO A 42 -6.28 -10.26 -3.74
N LEU A 43 -5.05 -10.59 -3.40
CA LEU A 43 -3.98 -9.61 -3.27
C LEU A 43 -3.57 -9.13 -4.66
N ILE A 44 -2.95 -7.96 -4.72
CA ILE A 44 -2.31 -7.45 -5.94
C ILE A 44 -0.81 -7.51 -5.75
N GLY A 45 -0.09 -8.11 -6.69
CA GLY A 45 1.35 -8.23 -6.58
C GLY A 45 2.09 -8.25 -7.91
N LEU A 46 3.38 -8.01 -7.80
CA LEU A 46 4.36 -8.15 -8.87
C LEU A 46 5.24 -9.36 -8.60
N GLN A 47 5.55 -10.13 -9.63
CA GLN A 47 6.58 -11.13 -9.54
C GLN A 47 7.95 -10.45 -9.67
N LEU A 48 8.81 -10.58 -8.64
CA LEU A 48 10.17 -10.02 -8.64
C LEU A 48 11.18 -10.95 -9.31
N ASN A 49 11.04 -12.25 -9.01
CA ASN A 49 11.84 -13.35 -9.55
C ASN A 49 10.99 -14.63 -9.57
N ASN A 50 11.59 -15.77 -9.84
CA ASN A 50 10.85 -17.03 -9.94
C ASN A 50 10.11 -17.46 -8.67
N HIS A 51 10.48 -16.93 -7.51
CA HIS A 51 9.95 -17.37 -6.22
C HIS A 51 9.31 -16.24 -5.40
N GLU A 52 9.70 -14.98 -5.59
CA GLU A 52 9.29 -13.87 -4.74
C GLU A 52 8.29 -12.94 -5.42
N PHE A 53 7.31 -12.50 -4.63
CA PHE A 53 6.24 -11.62 -5.06
C PHE A 53 6.14 -10.41 -4.13
N LEU A 54 6.26 -9.22 -4.70
CA LEU A 54 6.03 -7.96 -4.01
C LEU A 54 4.54 -7.66 -4.00
N ILE A 55 3.93 -7.62 -2.82
CA ILE A 55 2.53 -7.25 -2.69
C ILE A 55 2.40 -5.72 -2.67
N LEU A 56 1.59 -5.22 -3.58
CA LEU A 56 1.28 -3.79 -3.76
C LEU A 56 0.00 -3.38 -3.04
N ASP A 57 -0.95 -4.31 -2.93
CA ASP A 57 -2.20 -4.11 -2.19
C ASP A 57 -2.61 -5.41 -1.50
N GLY A 58 -2.98 -5.29 -0.23
CA GLY A 58 -3.43 -6.40 0.58
C GLY A 58 -2.49 -6.80 1.73
N ALA A 59 -1.65 -5.90 2.22
CA ALA A 59 -0.76 -6.16 3.36
C ALA A 59 -1.52 -6.73 4.58
N HIS A 60 -2.69 -6.21 4.90
CA HIS A 60 -3.53 -6.76 5.97
C HIS A 60 -4.12 -8.13 5.63
N ARG A 61 -4.52 -8.35 4.36
CA ARG A 61 -5.08 -9.64 3.90
C ARG A 61 -4.06 -10.76 3.96
N ILE A 62 -2.84 -10.53 3.46
CA ILE A 62 -1.77 -11.54 3.56
C ILE A 62 -1.40 -11.83 5.00
N SER A 63 -1.31 -10.80 5.86
CA SER A 63 -0.99 -10.99 7.28
C SER A 63 -2.10 -11.77 8.00
N ALA A 64 -3.37 -11.53 7.65
CA ALA A 64 -4.50 -12.31 8.15
C ALA A 64 -4.41 -13.78 7.73
N LEU A 65 -4.17 -14.06 6.45
CA LEU A 65 -4.06 -15.42 5.93
C LEU A 65 -2.87 -16.18 6.55
N LYS A 66 -1.72 -15.51 6.74
CA LYS A 66 -0.57 -16.08 7.45
C LYS A 66 -0.93 -16.44 8.90
N GLN A 67 -1.57 -15.53 9.63
CA GLN A 67 -1.98 -15.77 11.02
C GLN A 67 -3.05 -16.85 11.15
N MET A 68 -3.86 -17.05 10.12
CA MET A 68 -4.85 -18.12 10.06
C MET A 68 -4.26 -19.48 9.66
N GLY A 69 -2.97 -19.55 9.33
CA GLY A 69 -2.28 -20.77 8.93
C GLY A 69 -2.62 -21.23 7.50
N CYS A 70 -2.96 -20.29 6.62
CA CYS A 70 -3.21 -20.62 5.21
C CYS A 70 -1.91 -21.05 4.52
N TYR A 71 -1.96 -22.18 3.82
CA TYR A 71 -0.83 -22.69 3.02
C TYR A 71 -0.62 -21.93 1.71
N ARG A 72 -1.66 -21.22 1.25
CA ARG A 72 -1.63 -20.46 -0.01
C ARG A 72 -2.34 -19.13 0.15
N VAL A 73 -1.91 -18.18 -0.68
CA VAL A 73 -2.56 -16.86 -0.80
C VAL A 73 -2.84 -16.58 -2.28
N PRO A 74 -4.04 -16.10 -2.62
CA PRO A 74 -4.37 -15.78 -4.00
C PRO A 74 -3.85 -14.39 -4.34
N VAL A 75 -3.00 -14.31 -5.35
CA VAL A 75 -2.41 -13.06 -5.83
C VAL A 75 -2.77 -12.86 -7.29
N GLN A 76 -3.38 -11.75 -7.61
CA GLN A 76 -3.42 -11.26 -8.98
C GLN A 76 -2.06 -10.68 -9.31
N VAL A 77 -1.31 -11.37 -10.14
CA VAL A 77 0.02 -10.96 -10.60
C VAL A 77 -0.15 -10.02 -11.78
N ILE A 78 0.36 -8.81 -11.66
CA ILE A 78 0.23 -7.75 -12.67
C ILE A 78 1.58 -7.48 -13.33
N ASN A 79 1.56 -6.90 -14.52
CA ASN A 79 2.79 -6.46 -15.18
C ASN A 79 3.19 -5.07 -14.69
N PRO A 80 4.50 -4.76 -14.65
CA PRO A 80 4.99 -3.42 -14.31
C PRO A 80 4.39 -2.30 -15.15
N SER A 81 4.07 -2.57 -16.43
CA SER A 81 3.44 -1.61 -17.34
C SER A 81 2.00 -1.24 -16.98
N ASP A 82 1.33 -2.07 -16.17
CA ASP A 82 -0.09 -1.89 -15.82
C ASP A 82 -0.27 -1.16 -14.48
N ILE A 83 0.84 -0.67 -13.90
CA ILE A 83 0.86 0.00 -12.60
C ILE A 83 1.20 1.47 -12.78
N VAL A 84 0.41 2.32 -12.14
CA VAL A 84 0.77 3.71 -11.90
C VAL A 84 1.09 3.87 -10.42
N ILE A 85 2.34 4.23 -10.12
CA ILE A 85 2.80 4.49 -8.76
C ILE A 85 2.66 5.97 -8.46
N GLN A 86 1.96 6.27 -7.40
CA GLN A 86 1.68 7.62 -6.91
C GLN A 86 1.95 7.66 -5.40
N ALA A 87 1.76 8.80 -4.77
CA ALA A 87 1.72 8.91 -3.33
C ALA A 87 0.36 9.41 -2.86
N TRP A 88 0.04 9.14 -1.61
CA TRP A 88 -1.06 9.79 -0.91
C TRP A 88 -0.59 11.12 -0.33
N ASP A 89 -1.46 12.12 -0.35
CA ASP A 89 -1.31 13.26 0.55
C ASP A 89 -1.97 12.93 1.87
N HIS A 90 -1.33 13.30 2.97
CA HIS A 90 -1.87 13.16 4.31
C HIS A 90 -2.45 14.50 4.77
N VAL A 91 -3.74 14.50 5.14
CA VAL A 91 -4.40 15.67 5.73
C VAL A 91 -4.62 15.39 7.21
N LEU A 92 -4.14 16.29 8.06
CA LEU A 92 -4.17 16.15 9.51
C LEU A 92 -4.18 17.51 10.21
N PRO A 93 -4.63 17.58 11.48
CA PRO A 93 -4.66 18.82 12.24
C PRO A 93 -3.28 19.40 12.49
N ILE A 94 -3.19 20.73 12.55
CA ILE A 94 -2.01 21.42 13.09
C ILE A 94 -1.85 21.01 14.56
N GLY A 95 -0.61 20.82 15.01
CA GLY A 95 -0.32 20.42 16.39
C GLY A 95 1.16 20.43 16.72
N ALA A 96 1.49 20.10 17.96
CA ALA A 96 2.86 20.10 18.49
C ALA A 96 3.82 19.14 17.73
N TRP A 97 3.29 18.19 16.96
CA TRP A 97 4.11 17.33 16.09
C TRP A 97 4.90 18.10 15.03
N ILE A 98 4.40 19.29 14.62
CA ILE A 98 5.11 20.17 13.69
C ILE A 98 6.40 20.70 14.35
N ASP A 99 6.34 21.10 15.63
CA ASP A 99 7.51 21.54 16.37
C ASP A 99 8.54 20.41 16.51
N THR A 100 8.07 19.19 16.77
CA THR A 100 8.91 17.99 16.80
C THR A 100 9.64 17.79 15.47
N LEU A 101 8.94 17.99 14.35
CA LEU A 101 9.52 17.91 13.02
C LEU A 101 10.58 19.00 12.79
N TYR A 102 10.32 20.26 13.19
CA TYR A 102 11.27 21.37 13.07
C TYR A 102 12.52 21.19 13.93
N GLN A 103 12.40 20.55 15.09
CA GLN A 103 13.49 20.28 16.02
C GLN A 103 14.26 19.00 15.70
N HIS A 104 13.86 18.24 14.68
CA HIS A 104 14.48 16.96 14.35
C HIS A 104 15.97 17.09 14.01
N SER A 105 16.80 16.18 14.54
CA SER A 105 18.26 16.27 14.40
C SER A 105 18.76 16.04 12.97
N GLU A 106 18.10 15.18 12.21
CA GLU A 106 18.53 14.76 10.86
C GLU A 106 17.71 15.38 9.72
N ILE A 107 16.67 16.19 10.06
CA ILE A 107 15.76 16.79 9.10
C ILE A 107 15.87 18.31 9.15
N GLN A 108 15.82 18.95 8.00
CA GLN A 108 15.75 20.40 7.83
C GLN A 108 14.41 20.78 7.21
N CYS A 109 13.69 21.71 7.85
CA CYS A 109 12.49 22.33 7.30
C CYS A 109 12.81 23.76 6.84
N THR A 110 12.42 24.11 5.63
CA THR A 110 12.65 25.43 5.03
C THR A 110 11.46 25.85 4.17
N SER A 111 11.24 27.15 4.01
CA SER A 111 10.26 27.70 3.06
C SER A 111 10.81 27.79 1.63
N ILE A 112 12.09 27.53 1.42
CA ILE A 112 12.76 27.64 0.13
C ILE A 112 12.84 26.26 -0.51
N SER A 113 12.29 26.13 -1.72
CA SER A 113 12.47 24.94 -2.55
C SER A 113 13.89 24.92 -3.12
N THR A 114 14.49 23.74 -3.17
CA THR A 114 15.80 23.49 -3.76
C THR A 114 15.68 22.55 -4.96
N GLU A 115 16.77 22.34 -5.70
CA GLU A 115 16.81 21.35 -6.78
C GLU A 115 16.74 19.90 -6.27
N GLN A 116 17.07 19.67 -5.00
CA GLN A 116 16.96 18.36 -4.38
C GLN A 116 15.49 18.00 -4.16
N GLU A 117 15.10 16.75 -4.44
CA GLU A 117 13.76 16.26 -4.13
C GLU A 117 13.56 16.21 -2.61
N PRO A 118 12.53 16.87 -2.06
CA PRO A 118 12.27 16.86 -0.63
C PRO A 118 11.83 15.46 -0.16
N LEU A 119 11.96 15.20 1.13
CA LEU A 119 11.34 14.05 1.80
C LEU A 119 9.82 14.18 1.77
N ALA A 120 9.34 15.40 1.96
CA ALA A 120 7.93 15.76 1.87
C ALA A 120 7.77 17.30 1.78
N GLU A 121 6.58 17.72 1.37
CA GLU A 121 6.13 19.11 1.39
C GLU A 121 4.97 19.24 2.38
N LEU A 122 4.97 20.29 3.17
CA LEU A 122 3.89 20.63 4.09
C LEU A 122 3.22 21.91 3.62
N MET A 123 1.96 21.82 3.24
CA MET A 123 1.13 22.96 2.82
C MET A 123 0.14 23.30 3.95
N ARG A 124 0.06 24.58 4.29
CA ARG A 124 -0.89 25.10 5.29
C ARG A 124 -2.13 25.70 4.64
N ASP A 125 -3.13 25.99 5.46
CA ASP A 125 -4.40 26.60 5.06
C ASP A 125 -4.25 28.02 4.51
N ASP A 126 -3.21 28.76 4.93
CA ASP A 126 -2.85 30.09 4.41
C ASP A 126 -2.14 30.04 3.04
N GLY A 127 -1.89 28.83 2.51
CA GLY A 127 -1.19 28.60 1.25
C GLY A 127 0.33 28.63 1.37
N SER A 128 0.90 28.76 2.56
CA SER A 128 2.33 28.67 2.78
C SER A 128 2.84 27.25 2.68
N TYR A 129 4.10 27.09 2.23
CA TYR A 129 4.77 25.80 2.08
C TYR A 129 5.99 25.70 2.99
N SER A 130 6.25 24.52 3.48
CA SER A 130 7.54 24.13 4.04
C SER A 130 8.00 22.85 3.36
N TYR A 131 9.26 22.84 2.94
CA TYR A 131 9.91 21.70 2.33
C TYR A 131 10.79 21.02 3.38
N ILE A 132 10.75 19.68 3.38
CA ILE A 132 11.44 18.86 4.37
C ILE A 132 12.53 18.10 3.66
N TYR A 133 13.78 18.38 4.04
CA TYR A 133 14.98 17.77 3.46
C TYR A 133 15.80 17.03 4.52
N PRO A 134 16.60 16.04 4.13
CA PRO A 134 17.65 15.53 5.00
C PRO A 134 18.68 16.65 5.28
N LYS A 135 19.15 16.80 6.53
CA LYS A 135 20.23 17.76 6.86
C LYS A 135 21.57 17.40 6.22
N LYS A 136 21.82 16.11 6.08
CA LYS A 136 22.99 15.59 5.37
C LYS A 136 22.53 15.09 4.01
N ASN A 137 23.35 15.30 3.01
CA ASN A 137 23.06 14.83 1.65
C ASN A 137 23.23 13.31 1.57
N HIS A 138 22.24 12.60 2.08
CA HIS A 138 22.12 11.15 1.99
C HIS A 138 21.25 10.80 0.79
N ASN A 139 21.90 10.37 -0.28
CA ASN A 139 21.21 9.97 -1.52
C ASN A 139 20.83 8.46 -1.53
N ASP A 140 21.10 7.74 -0.44
CA ASP A 140 20.79 6.33 -0.37
C ASP A 140 19.32 6.10 0.03
N SER A 141 18.72 5.10 -0.59
CA SER A 141 17.30 4.75 -0.43
C SER A 141 16.94 4.38 1.00
N LEU A 142 17.83 3.70 1.71
CA LEU A 142 17.55 3.18 3.05
C LEU A 142 17.51 4.31 4.09
N THR A 143 18.44 5.26 4.01
CA THR A 143 18.41 6.46 4.86
C THR A 143 17.16 7.29 4.57
N ARG A 144 16.77 7.44 3.30
CA ARG A 144 15.54 8.14 2.93
C ARG A 144 14.30 7.48 3.55
N VAL A 145 14.20 6.17 3.48
CA VAL A 145 13.10 5.39 4.09
C VAL A 145 13.08 5.54 5.61
N LYS A 146 14.26 5.47 6.27
CA LYS A 146 14.37 5.72 7.72
C LYS A 146 13.79 7.08 8.08
N LEU A 147 14.22 8.14 7.39
CA LEU A 147 13.73 9.49 7.63
C LEU A 147 12.24 9.63 7.35
N TRP A 148 11.70 8.94 6.34
CA TRP A 148 10.26 8.91 6.12
C TRP A 148 9.49 8.26 7.26
N HIS A 149 10.00 7.18 7.84
CA HIS A 149 9.39 6.58 9.04
C HIS A 149 9.40 7.55 10.22
N GLU A 150 10.49 8.30 10.42
CA GLU A 150 10.60 9.30 11.47
C GLU A 150 9.60 10.45 11.24
N VAL A 151 9.52 10.99 10.03
CA VAL A 151 8.54 12.02 9.64
C VAL A 151 7.10 11.55 9.87
N VAL A 152 6.74 10.39 9.33
CA VAL A 152 5.38 9.82 9.47
C VAL A 152 5.08 9.54 10.94
N GLY A 153 6.05 9.05 11.69
CA GLY A 153 5.93 8.76 13.12
C GLY A 153 5.62 9.98 13.99
N THR A 154 6.03 11.20 13.58
CA THR A 154 5.76 12.41 14.36
C THR A 154 4.27 12.68 14.55
N TYR A 155 3.43 12.26 13.64
CA TYR A 155 1.98 12.56 13.67
C TYR A 155 1.08 11.32 13.74
N THR A 156 1.47 10.18 13.17
CA THR A 156 0.60 8.98 13.16
C THR A 156 0.37 8.38 14.54
N ASN A 157 1.27 8.65 15.48
CA ASN A 157 1.12 8.24 16.88
C ASN A 157 0.06 9.06 17.65
N HIS A 158 -0.35 10.20 17.10
CA HIS A 158 -1.22 11.17 17.79
C HIS A 158 -2.55 11.39 17.05
N PHE A 159 -2.57 11.23 15.71
CA PHE A 159 -3.72 11.58 14.89
C PHE A 159 -4.08 10.49 13.90
N SER A 160 -5.37 10.34 13.65
CA SER A 160 -5.85 9.63 12.46
C SER A 160 -5.59 10.48 11.23
N VAL A 161 -4.92 9.89 10.24
CA VAL A 161 -4.55 10.56 9.00
C VAL A 161 -5.63 10.35 7.94
N THR A 162 -6.15 11.44 7.39
CA THR A 162 -6.97 11.38 6.19
C THR A 162 -6.08 11.34 4.96
N ARG A 163 -6.17 10.27 4.18
CA ARG A 163 -5.42 10.09 2.93
C ARG A 163 -6.24 10.57 1.75
N ILE A 164 -5.68 11.46 0.95
CA ILE A 164 -6.33 11.95 -0.27
C ILE A 164 -5.40 11.72 -1.47
N PRO A 165 -5.95 11.43 -2.68
CA PRO A 165 -5.13 11.36 -3.89
C PRO A 165 -4.44 12.70 -4.15
N GLN A 166 -3.21 12.68 -4.66
CA GLN A 166 -2.46 13.90 -5.00
C GLN A 166 -3.12 14.70 -6.13
N SER A 167 -3.93 14.05 -6.96
CA SER A 167 -4.75 14.70 -7.99
C SER A 167 -5.94 15.48 -7.42
N SER A 168 -6.27 15.30 -6.14
CA SER A 168 -7.37 16.01 -5.51
C SER A 168 -7.07 17.51 -5.45
N GLN A 169 -7.88 18.28 -6.14
CA GLN A 169 -7.84 19.74 -6.10
C GLN A 169 -8.70 20.22 -4.93
N GLY A 170 -8.12 20.98 -4.02
CA GLY A 170 -8.82 21.57 -2.89
C GLY A 170 -7.89 22.37 -2.00
N LYS A 171 -8.42 23.44 -1.44
CA LYS A 171 -7.70 24.19 -0.40
C LYS A 171 -7.61 23.34 0.87
N VAL A 172 -6.53 23.49 1.58
CA VAL A 172 -6.41 22.93 2.93
C VAL A 172 -7.45 23.61 3.81
N GLN A 173 -8.17 22.82 4.60
CA GLN A 173 -9.16 23.34 5.55
C GLN A 173 -8.45 24.12 6.68
N GLN A 174 -9.18 25.05 7.29
CA GLN A 174 -8.67 25.81 8.42
C GLN A 174 -8.17 24.87 9.53
N GLU A 175 -7.06 25.23 10.18
CA GLU A 175 -6.41 24.44 11.23
C GLU A 175 -5.91 23.04 10.78
N MET A 176 -5.86 22.78 9.48
CA MET A 176 -5.33 21.57 8.92
C MET A 176 -4.03 21.83 8.15
N VAL A 177 -3.25 20.79 7.94
CA VAL A 177 -2.12 20.78 7.01
C VAL A 177 -2.27 19.63 6.03
N ARG A 178 -1.72 19.81 4.84
CA ARG A 178 -1.60 18.78 3.83
C ARG A 178 -0.12 18.44 3.66
N PHE A 179 0.21 17.21 3.95
CA PHE A 179 1.55 16.66 3.82
C PHE A 179 1.63 15.88 2.52
N ARG A 180 2.51 16.29 1.62
CA ARG A 180 2.70 15.67 0.30
C ARG A 180 4.02 14.92 0.27
N TYR A 181 3.98 13.64 -0.06
CA TYR A 181 5.14 12.81 -0.29
C TYR A 181 5.46 12.67 -1.78
N PRO A 182 6.73 12.58 -2.19
CA PRO A 182 7.07 12.26 -3.56
C PRO A 182 6.64 10.82 -3.91
N ALA A 183 6.29 10.59 -5.17
CA ALA A 183 6.01 9.24 -5.65
C ALA A 183 7.31 8.45 -5.79
N CYS A 184 7.32 7.21 -5.31
CA CYS A 184 8.46 6.31 -5.45
C CYS A 184 8.54 5.74 -6.87
N SER A 185 9.75 5.46 -7.35
CA SER A 185 9.92 4.56 -8.49
C SER A 185 9.73 3.10 -8.08
N LEU A 186 9.44 2.23 -9.04
CA LEU A 186 9.35 0.79 -8.78
C LEU A 186 10.69 0.22 -8.34
N GLU A 187 11.78 0.71 -8.92
CA GLU A 187 13.14 0.32 -8.58
C GLU A 187 13.49 0.65 -7.13
N PHE A 188 13.12 1.86 -6.69
CA PHE A 188 13.30 2.27 -5.29
C PHE A 188 12.53 1.34 -4.33
N ILE A 189 11.27 1.02 -4.65
CA ILE A 189 10.46 0.12 -3.81
C ILE A 189 11.08 -1.28 -3.75
N LYS A 190 11.54 -1.81 -4.90
CA LYS A 190 12.22 -3.11 -4.96
C LYS A 190 13.48 -3.12 -4.11
N GLU A 191 14.34 -2.10 -4.23
CA GLU A 191 15.57 -1.97 -3.43
C GLU A 191 15.26 -2.00 -1.93
N VAL A 192 14.29 -1.20 -1.48
CA VAL A 192 13.87 -1.14 -0.08
C VAL A 192 13.40 -2.51 0.41
N VAL A 193 12.52 -3.16 -0.33
CA VAL A 193 11.90 -4.42 0.10
C VAL A 193 12.90 -5.57 0.09
N THR A 194 13.79 -5.63 -0.91
CA THR A 194 14.83 -6.68 -0.98
C THR A 194 15.92 -6.49 0.08
N SER A 195 16.08 -5.27 0.62
CA SER A 195 16.94 -5.03 1.79
C SER A 195 16.29 -5.45 3.13
N GLY A 196 15.05 -5.97 3.11
CA GLY A 196 14.30 -6.35 4.31
C GLY A 196 13.62 -5.17 5.01
N GLN A 197 13.57 -4.00 4.38
CA GLN A 197 12.87 -2.82 4.91
C GLN A 197 11.49 -2.66 4.24
N VAL A 198 10.68 -1.77 4.80
CA VAL A 198 9.36 -1.41 4.28
C VAL A 198 9.19 0.10 4.29
N LEU A 199 8.35 0.62 3.40
CA LEU A 199 7.94 2.02 3.39
C LEU A 199 6.95 2.30 4.53
N PRO A 200 6.82 3.54 5.01
CA PRO A 200 5.78 3.90 5.96
C PRO A 200 4.38 3.62 5.38
N ALA A 201 3.49 3.09 6.22
CA ALA A 201 2.15 2.74 5.78
C ALA A 201 1.38 3.96 5.26
N GLY A 202 0.78 3.79 4.08
CA GLY A 202 -0.10 4.79 3.47
C GLY A 202 0.59 6.00 2.85
N VAL A 203 1.89 5.95 2.61
CA VAL A 203 2.59 6.95 1.80
C VAL A 203 2.44 6.63 0.31
N THR A 204 2.62 5.37 -0.06
CA THR A 204 2.58 4.93 -1.46
C THR A 204 1.15 4.58 -1.89
N ARG A 205 0.80 4.91 -3.13
CA ARG A 205 -0.47 4.57 -3.77
C ARG A 205 -0.21 3.85 -5.09
N PHE A 206 -0.84 2.70 -5.25
CA PHE A 206 -0.82 1.97 -6.52
C PHE A 206 -2.18 2.03 -7.19
N SER A 207 -2.20 2.48 -8.44
CA SER A 207 -3.35 2.35 -9.33
C SER A 207 -3.06 1.22 -10.32
N VAL A 208 -3.95 0.27 -10.41
CA VAL A 208 -3.83 -0.91 -11.27
C VAL A 208 -5.08 -1.05 -12.10
N ASN A 209 -4.91 -1.19 -13.40
CA ASN A 209 -6.02 -1.46 -14.32
C ASN A 209 -6.42 -2.94 -14.25
N GLY A 210 -7.71 -3.21 -14.37
CA GLY A 210 -8.24 -4.57 -14.44
C GLY A 210 -8.12 -5.36 -13.14
N ARG A 211 -8.41 -4.74 -12.00
CA ARG A 211 -8.42 -5.43 -10.69
C ARG A 211 -9.55 -6.46 -10.63
N LEU A 212 -9.20 -7.67 -10.22
CA LEU A 212 -10.18 -8.70 -9.86
C LEU A 212 -10.78 -8.37 -8.49
N LEU A 213 -12.07 -8.13 -8.45
CA LEU A 213 -12.80 -7.79 -7.23
C LEU A 213 -13.93 -8.78 -6.98
N ASN A 214 -14.24 -8.98 -5.71
CA ASN A 214 -15.37 -9.78 -5.22
C ASN A 214 -15.43 -11.24 -5.75
N LEU A 215 -14.25 -11.86 -5.94
CA LEU A 215 -14.18 -13.27 -6.35
C LEU A 215 -14.72 -14.22 -5.29
N ARG A 216 -14.70 -13.82 -4.00
CA ARG A 216 -15.16 -14.62 -2.86
C ARG A 216 -14.50 -16.01 -2.82
N ILE A 217 -13.18 -16.01 -2.84
CA ILE A 217 -12.35 -17.23 -2.92
C ILE A 217 -12.57 -18.07 -1.66
N PRO A 218 -13.05 -19.31 -1.78
CA PRO A 218 -13.28 -20.18 -0.62
C PRO A 218 -12.03 -20.42 0.20
N LEU A 219 -12.15 -20.32 1.52
CA LEU A 219 -11.03 -20.49 2.44
C LEU A 219 -10.44 -21.91 2.37
N SER A 220 -11.25 -22.90 1.98
CA SER A 220 -10.82 -24.28 1.76
C SER A 220 -9.68 -24.41 0.74
N PHE A 221 -9.64 -23.60 -0.32
CA PHE A 221 -8.51 -23.58 -1.26
C PHE A 221 -7.22 -23.06 -0.63
N LEU A 222 -7.32 -22.19 0.38
CA LEU A 222 -6.17 -21.51 0.99
C LEU A 222 -5.62 -22.31 2.18
N MET A 223 -6.46 -23.04 2.88
CA MET A 223 -6.12 -23.82 4.09
C MET A 223 -5.75 -25.28 3.80
N SER A 224 -5.97 -25.79 2.61
CA SER A 224 -5.61 -27.16 2.26
C SER A 224 -4.12 -27.29 1.96
N GLN A 225 -3.46 -28.33 2.48
CA GLN A 225 -2.07 -28.65 2.13
C GLN A 225 -1.92 -29.08 0.69
N SER A 226 -2.88 -29.84 0.15
CA SER A 226 -2.95 -30.24 -1.24
C SER A 226 -4.13 -29.58 -1.91
N ILE A 227 -3.92 -29.02 -3.10
CA ILE A 227 -5.01 -28.49 -3.91
C ILE A 227 -5.35 -29.50 -4.99
N CYS A 228 -6.63 -29.71 -5.23
CA CYS A 228 -7.10 -30.38 -6.43
C CYS A 228 -7.02 -29.35 -7.58
N GLU A 229 -6.07 -29.51 -8.50
CA GLU A 229 -5.86 -28.57 -9.61
C GLU A 229 -7.11 -28.41 -10.45
N THR A 230 -7.83 -29.52 -10.70
CA THR A 230 -9.09 -29.47 -11.46
C THR A 230 -10.16 -28.62 -10.77
N GLN A 231 -10.30 -28.70 -9.45
CA GLN A 231 -11.26 -27.86 -8.70
C GLN A 231 -10.88 -26.38 -8.75
N TRP A 232 -9.57 -26.07 -8.70
CA TRP A 232 -9.11 -24.69 -8.85
C TRP A 232 -9.35 -24.15 -10.25
N GLU A 233 -9.08 -24.94 -11.28
CA GLU A 233 -9.35 -24.58 -12.67
C GLU A 233 -10.85 -24.39 -12.93
N GLU A 234 -11.71 -25.28 -12.41
CA GLU A 234 -13.16 -25.13 -12.47
C GLU A 234 -13.64 -23.83 -11.80
N ALA A 235 -13.11 -23.51 -10.63
CA ALA A 235 -13.40 -22.26 -9.95
C ALA A 235 -12.97 -21.05 -10.78
N CYS A 236 -11.76 -21.07 -11.34
CA CYS A 236 -11.25 -20.01 -12.21
C CYS A 236 -12.13 -19.83 -13.46
N ASN A 237 -12.55 -20.93 -14.08
CA ASN A 237 -13.43 -20.91 -15.24
C ASN A 237 -14.81 -20.34 -14.88
N ASN A 238 -15.37 -20.72 -13.74
CA ASN A 238 -16.63 -20.18 -13.26
C ASN A 238 -16.54 -18.67 -13.00
N TRP A 239 -15.50 -18.19 -12.34
CA TRP A 239 -15.26 -16.75 -12.17
C TRP A 239 -15.13 -16.06 -13.51
N ASN A 240 -14.31 -16.59 -14.44
CA ASN A 240 -14.11 -16.01 -15.76
C ASN A 240 -15.42 -15.82 -16.53
N ASN A 241 -16.32 -16.79 -16.47
CA ASN A 241 -17.62 -16.75 -17.16
C ASN A 241 -18.57 -15.69 -16.55
N ASN A 242 -18.33 -15.28 -15.30
CA ASN A 242 -19.15 -14.33 -14.56
C ASN A 242 -18.47 -12.95 -14.38
N LEU A 243 -17.26 -12.76 -14.89
CA LEU A 243 -16.58 -11.47 -14.84
C LEU A 243 -17.28 -10.45 -15.73
N ARG A 244 -17.35 -9.22 -15.22
CA ARG A 244 -17.76 -8.05 -15.98
C ARG A 244 -16.71 -6.96 -15.83
N LEU A 245 -16.31 -6.36 -16.94
CA LEU A 245 -15.44 -5.18 -16.94
C LEU A 245 -16.29 -3.93 -16.83
N TYR A 246 -15.98 -3.10 -15.85
CA TYR A 246 -16.55 -1.76 -15.69
C TYR A 246 -15.46 -0.74 -16.03
N PRO A 247 -15.53 -0.08 -17.20
CA PRO A 247 -14.56 0.93 -17.57
C PRO A 247 -14.80 2.28 -16.87
N GLU A 248 -15.97 2.44 -16.25
CA GLU A 248 -16.36 3.63 -15.51
C GLU A 248 -15.75 3.65 -14.10
N GLU A 249 -15.64 4.84 -13.52
CA GLU A 249 -15.35 4.96 -12.08
C GLU A 249 -16.52 4.39 -11.27
N VAL A 250 -16.22 3.46 -10.40
CA VAL A 250 -17.20 2.82 -9.52
C VAL A 250 -16.83 3.01 -8.05
N TYR A 251 -17.84 3.21 -7.20
CA TYR A 251 -17.66 3.21 -5.75
C TYR A 251 -18.00 1.82 -5.21
N LEU A 252 -17.01 1.17 -4.59
CA LEU A 252 -17.20 -0.12 -3.93
C LEU A 252 -17.34 0.09 -2.43
N PHE A 253 -18.46 -0.33 -1.87
CA PHE A 253 -18.65 -0.39 -0.43
C PHE A 253 -18.10 -1.74 0.11
N GLU A 254 -17.10 -1.64 0.96
CA GLU A 254 -16.53 -2.78 1.69
C GLU A 254 -16.95 -2.65 3.17
N ALA A 255 -17.93 -3.47 3.58
CA ALA A 255 -18.45 -3.50 4.97
C ALA A 255 -17.51 -4.24 5.91
#